data_cd5ef8d666b7d177ddc03a699c7c403e
#
_entry.id   cd5ef8d666b7d177ddc03a699c7c403e
#
_cell.length_a   1.000
_cell.length_b   1.000
_cell.length_c   1.000
_cell.angle_alpha   90.00
_cell.angle_beta   90.00
_cell.angle_gamma   90.00
#
_symmetry.space_group_name_H-M   'P 1'
#
loop_
_entity.id
_entity.type
_entity.pdbx_description
1 polymer ?
#
loop_
_entity_poly.entity_id
_entity_poly.type
_entity_poly.pdbx_seq_one_letter_code
_entity_poly.pdbx_strand_id
1 'polypeptide(L)'
;MSQFKQYVVCSLFFAAFYVAPVSYAQSPFDGTWHADLSQTKFSPKPLSFYISQGWYHCTGACNPSYGVAADGQDHPVSGHAYDSISVTIVDPHTISVVAKKGGTVMFEQTRTVSADGKTLTVKSTEHPQNGGAPTTFDTVAKRSGVAPAGVHATSGNWIITKQSGAGTGLTTTYKLDGDQLTMTEGSGETYTAKLDGNDYPVKNAFGWDAVSLKKINDHTIEETDKRGGTVTDVSTITVSGNKITVVDTDKLTNRTDTFVMTKQK
;
A
#
# COMPACT_ATOMS: atom_id res chain seq x y z
N MET A 1 -8.88 -41.56 87.30
CA MET A 1 -7.75 -41.39 86.38
C MET A 1 -8.34 -41.07 85.06
N SER A 2 -8.38 -39.77 84.69
CA SER A 2 -9.00 -39.27 83.50
C SER A 2 -7.87 -38.74 82.57
N GLN A 3 -7.78 -39.27 81.38
CA GLN A 3 -6.80 -38.83 80.39
C GLN A 3 -7.42 -37.74 79.54
N PHE A 4 -6.82 -36.54 79.60
CA PHE A 4 -7.12 -35.43 78.70
C PHE A 4 -6.43 -35.65 77.36
N LYS A 5 -7.16 -35.76 76.25
CA LYS A 5 -6.64 -35.70 74.92
C LYS A 5 -6.61 -34.25 74.44
N GLN A 6 -5.43 -33.69 74.23
CA GLN A 6 -5.20 -32.42 73.58
C GLN A 6 -5.34 -32.57 72.05
N TYR A 7 -6.31 -31.84 71.46
CA TYR A 7 -6.45 -31.69 70.01
C TYR A 7 -5.62 -30.48 69.57
N VAL A 8 -4.57 -30.74 68.75
CA VAL A 8 -3.82 -29.68 68.06
C VAL A 8 -4.59 -29.37 66.79
N VAL A 9 -5.18 -28.16 66.72
CA VAL A 9 -5.80 -27.64 65.53
C VAL A 9 -4.72 -26.99 64.68
N CYS A 10 -4.36 -27.65 63.58
CA CYS A 10 -3.42 -27.12 62.60
C CYS A 10 -4.17 -26.22 61.62
N SER A 11 -4.11 -24.90 61.81
CA SER A 11 -4.72 -23.92 60.90
C SER A 11 -3.85 -23.76 59.68
N LEU A 12 -4.28 -24.36 58.55
CA LEU A 12 -3.69 -24.15 57.24
C LEU A 12 -4.13 -22.76 56.71
N PHE A 13 -3.23 -21.80 56.76
CA PHE A 13 -3.40 -20.52 56.04
C PHE A 13 -3.19 -20.79 54.51
N PHE A 14 -4.29 -20.83 53.75
CA PHE A 14 -4.25 -20.73 52.32
C PHE A 14 -4.01 -19.27 51.95
N ALA A 15 -2.77 -18.92 51.57
CA ALA A 15 -2.46 -17.66 50.91
C ALA A 15 -2.96 -17.73 49.47
N ALA A 16 -4.12 -17.12 49.22
CA ALA A 16 -4.62 -16.92 47.85
C ALA A 16 -3.73 -15.89 47.16
N PHE A 17 -2.84 -16.35 46.26
CA PHE A 17 -2.14 -15.47 45.34
C PHE A 17 -3.15 -14.91 44.35
N TYR A 18 -3.57 -13.66 44.52
CA TYR A 18 -4.29 -12.89 43.52
C TYR A 18 -3.28 -12.54 42.41
N VAL A 19 -3.27 -13.30 41.31
CA VAL A 19 -2.62 -12.88 40.08
C VAL A 19 -3.55 -11.83 39.48
N ALA A 20 -3.23 -10.56 39.65
CA ALA A 20 -3.94 -9.48 38.97
C ALA A 20 -3.77 -9.71 37.45
N PRO A 21 -4.86 -9.64 36.66
CA PRO A 21 -4.73 -9.70 35.20
C PRO A 21 -3.84 -8.56 34.78
N VAL A 22 -2.73 -8.88 34.11
CA VAL A 22 -1.87 -7.88 33.43
C VAL A 22 -2.72 -7.34 32.29
N SER A 23 -3.33 -6.18 32.49
CA SER A 23 -3.97 -5.44 31.43
C SER A 23 -2.87 -4.90 30.53
N TYR A 24 -2.57 -5.59 29.43
CA TYR A 24 -1.74 -5.02 28.38
C TYR A 24 -2.47 -3.79 27.84
N ALA A 25 -1.87 -2.62 28.00
CA ALA A 25 -2.38 -1.42 27.35
C ALA A 25 -2.45 -1.69 25.85
N GLN A 26 -3.63 -1.44 25.28
CA GLN A 26 -3.83 -1.60 23.84
C GLN A 26 -2.78 -0.79 23.08
N SER A 27 -2.15 -1.40 22.09
CA SER A 27 -1.14 -0.72 21.27
C SER A 27 -1.74 0.52 20.57
N PRO A 28 -1.00 1.62 20.42
CA PRO A 28 -1.48 2.77 19.67
C PRO A 28 -1.83 2.42 18.21
N PHE A 29 -1.19 1.40 17.64
CA PHE A 29 -1.46 0.93 16.26
C PHE A 29 -2.79 0.18 16.15
N ASP A 30 -3.26 -0.49 17.22
CA ASP A 30 -4.43 -1.35 17.16
C ASP A 30 -5.69 -0.63 16.71
N GLY A 31 -6.39 -1.25 15.76
CA GLY A 31 -7.67 -0.80 15.25
C GLY A 31 -7.73 -0.75 13.74
N THR A 32 -8.87 -0.29 13.24
CA THR A 32 -9.16 -0.13 11.82
C THR A 32 -9.01 1.35 11.45
N TRP A 33 -8.29 1.58 10.37
CA TRP A 33 -7.90 2.90 9.89
C TRP A 33 -8.39 3.09 8.46
N HIS A 34 -8.89 4.28 8.14
CA HIS A 34 -9.35 4.61 6.79
C HIS A 34 -8.49 5.72 6.19
N ALA A 35 -8.02 5.50 4.96
CA ALA A 35 -7.19 6.47 4.25
C ALA A 35 -7.96 7.75 3.93
N ASP A 36 -7.41 8.90 4.32
CA ASP A 36 -7.91 10.22 3.94
C ASP A 36 -7.10 10.75 2.76
N LEU A 37 -7.51 10.39 1.56
CA LEU A 37 -6.82 10.76 0.33
C LEU A 37 -6.75 12.28 0.12
N SER A 38 -7.63 13.06 0.77
CA SER A 38 -7.61 14.52 0.68
C SER A 38 -6.42 15.16 1.39
N GLN A 39 -5.80 14.44 2.34
CA GLN A 39 -4.62 14.85 3.08
C GLN A 39 -3.31 14.28 2.50
N THR A 40 -3.38 13.51 1.41
CA THR A 40 -2.19 12.96 0.76
C THR A 40 -1.29 14.07 0.21
N LYS A 41 0.00 13.99 0.52
CA LYS A 41 1.03 14.85 -0.08
C LYS A 41 1.81 14.02 -1.09
N PHE A 42 1.65 14.36 -2.36
CA PHE A 42 2.30 13.66 -3.45
C PHE A 42 3.71 14.18 -3.70
N SER A 43 4.59 13.28 -4.12
CA SER A 43 5.93 13.60 -4.57
C SER A 43 5.91 14.65 -5.68
N PRO A 44 6.78 15.66 -5.63
CA PRO A 44 6.97 16.60 -6.74
C PRO A 44 7.67 15.98 -7.95
N LYS A 45 8.19 14.75 -7.81
CA LYS A 45 8.87 14.04 -8.90
C LYS A 45 7.84 13.55 -9.91
N PRO A 46 7.99 13.89 -11.22
CA PRO A 46 6.99 13.54 -12.20
C PRO A 46 6.97 12.05 -12.52
N LEU A 47 5.79 11.55 -12.87
CA LEU A 47 5.59 10.31 -13.60
C LEU A 47 5.79 10.60 -15.09
N SER A 48 6.58 9.77 -15.78
CA SER A 48 6.92 10.01 -17.19
C SER A 48 6.54 8.81 -18.05
N PHE A 49 5.79 9.05 -19.11
CA PHE A 49 5.49 8.10 -20.15
C PHE A 49 5.23 8.83 -21.48
N TYR A 50 5.41 8.13 -22.58
CA TYR A 50 5.10 8.69 -23.89
C TYR A 50 4.65 7.61 -24.90
N ILE A 51 3.86 8.03 -25.89
CA ILE A 51 3.44 7.19 -27.01
C ILE A 51 3.90 7.85 -28.30
N SER A 52 4.74 7.14 -29.03
CA SER A 52 5.29 7.59 -30.29
C SER A 52 5.28 6.44 -31.30
N GLN A 53 4.85 6.70 -32.54
CA GLN A 53 4.82 5.70 -33.62
C GLN A 53 4.11 4.38 -33.24
N GLY A 54 3.03 4.48 -32.45
CA GLY A 54 2.28 3.30 -32.00
C GLY A 54 2.92 2.53 -30.84
N TRP A 55 4.01 3.03 -30.24
CA TRP A 55 4.67 2.43 -29.09
C TRP A 55 4.46 3.26 -27.81
N TYR A 56 4.05 2.58 -26.76
CA TYR A 56 3.99 3.13 -25.41
C TYR A 56 5.32 2.85 -24.69
N HIS A 57 5.90 3.88 -24.11
CA HIS A 57 7.13 3.82 -23.32
C HIS A 57 6.85 4.30 -21.90
N CYS A 58 7.03 3.43 -20.91
CA CYS A 58 7.00 3.78 -19.50
C CYS A 58 8.43 4.00 -19.01
N THR A 59 8.76 5.24 -18.64
CA THR A 59 10.14 5.62 -18.29
C THR A 59 10.27 6.04 -16.83
N GLY A 60 9.71 7.17 -16.42
CA GLY A 60 9.82 7.66 -15.04
C GLY A 60 8.75 7.15 -14.10
N ALA A 61 7.72 6.45 -14.61
CA ALA A 61 6.68 5.83 -13.81
C ALA A 61 6.90 4.31 -13.60
N CYS A 62 7.93 3.75 -14.24
CA CYS A 62 8.22 2.31 -14.22
C CYS A 62 9.73 2.08 -14.00
N ASN A 63 10.02 1.10 -13.16
CA ASN A 63 11.39 0.59 -12.99
C ASN A 63 11.35 -0.94 -12.84
N PRO A 64 11.96 -1.69 -13.80
CA PRO A 64 12.67 -1.21 -14.98
C PRO A 64 11.76 -0.51 -15.99
N SER A 65 12.31 0.40 -16.81
CA SER A 65 11.57 1.01 -17.92
C SER A 65 11.27 -0.02 -18.99
N TYR A 66 10.13 0.12 -19.69
CA TYR A 66 9.78 -0.76 -20.80
C TYR A 66 9.08 0.00 -21.93
N GLY A 67 9.03 -0.64 -23.10
CA GLY A 67 8.25 -0.21 -24.26
C GLY A 67 7.43 -1.37 -24.81
N VAL A 68 6.16 -1.12 -25.16
CA VAL A 68 5.24 -2.08 -25.76
C VAL A 68 4.44 -1.42 -26.87
N ALA A 69 3.93 -2.20 -27.84
CA ALA A 69 3.01 -1.65 -28.83
C ALA A 69 1.71 -1.18 -28.15
N ALA A 70 1.18 -0.04 -28.60
CA ALA A 70 -0.08 0.51 -28.13
C ALA A 70 -1.25 0.05 -29.04
N ASP A 71 -1.37 -1.27 -29.25
CA ASP A 71 -2.28 -1.94 -30.17
C ASP A 71 -3.45 -2.65 -29.49
N GLY A 72 -3.55 -2.51 -28.14
CA GLY A 72 -4.59 -3.13 -27.33
C GLY A 72 -4.37 -4.61 -27.03
N GLN A 73 -3.27 -5.22 -27.50
CA GLN A 73 -2.94 -6.59 -27.18
C GLN A 73 -2.10 -6.69 -25.89
N ASP A 74 -2.12 -7.85 -25.24
CA ASP A 74 -1.26 -8.11 -24.09
C ASP A 74 0.19 -8.32 -24.54
N HIS A 75 1.09 -7.50 -24.02
CA HIS A 75 2.52 -7.59 -24.25
C HIS A 75 3.26 -7.99 -22.97
N PRO A 76 4.21 -8.94 -23.03
CA PRO A 76 4.95 -9.37 -21.85
C PRO A 76 5.88 -8.25 -21.35
N VAL A 77 5.94 -8.12 -20.03
CA VAL A 77 6.88 -7.26 -19.30
C VAL A 77 7.48 -8.02 -18.14
N SER A 78 8.63 -7.58 -17.65
CA SER A 78 9.33 -8.24 -16.53
C SER A 78 9.86 -7.25 -15.51
N GLY A 79 10.05 -7.71 -14.27
CA GLY A 79 10.55 -6.88 -13.17
C GLY A 79 9.47 -6.01 -12.51
N HIS A 80 8.20 -6.21 -12.84
CA HIS A 80 7.04 -5.48 -12.31
C HIS A 80 6.14 -6.37 -11.43
N ALA A 81 5.14 -5.76 -10.79
CA ALA A 81 4.08 -6.47 -10.08
C ALA A 81 3.23 -7.34 -11.02
N TYR A 82 3.21 -7.01 -12.30
CA TYR A 82 2.47 -7.67 -13.38
C TYR A 82 3.46 -8.24 -14.41
N ASP A 83 3.02 -9.20 -15.20
CA ASP A 83 3.82 -9.89 -16.23
C ASP A 83 3.38 -9.58 -17.67
N SER A 84 2.23 -8.93 -17.82
CA SER A 84 1.76 -8.44 -19.12
C SER A 84 1.00 -7.12 -18.97
N ILE A 85 1.02 -6.34 -20.05
CA ILE A 85 0.32 -5.06 -20.13
C ILE A 85 -0.24 -4.87 -21.53
N SER A 86 -1.46 -4.35 -21.61
CA SER A 86 -2.02 -3.85 -22.87
C SER A 86 -2.24 -2.35 -22.80
N VAL A 87 -1.96 -1.67 -23.90
CA VAL A 87 -2.19 -0.24 -24.05
C VAL A 87 -2.99 -0.01 -25.33
N THR A 88 -4.12 0.69 -25.19
CA THR A 88 -5.00 1.04 -26.32
C THR A 88 -5.06 2.54 -26.47
N ILE A 89 -4.81 3.06 -27.67
CA ILE A 89 -5.10 4.44 -28.03
C ILE A 89 -6.60 4.52 -28.32
N VAL A 90 -7.37 5.12 -27.43
CA VAL A 90 -8.84 5.23 -27.54
C VAL A 90 -9.22 6.38 -28.49
N ASP A 91 -8.58 7.53 -28.29
CA ASP A 91 -8.75 8.73 -29.11
C ASP A 91 -7.51 9.64 -28.96
N PRO A 92 -7.41 10.80 -29.67
CA PRO A 92 -6.22 11.67 -29.59
C PRO A 92 -5.84 12.16 -28.19
N HIS A 93 -6.75 12.08 -27.20
CA HIS A 93 -6.56 12.57 -25.84
C HIS A 93 -6.66 11.47 -24.77
N THR A 94 -7.04 10.25 -25.16
CA THR A 94 -7.37 9.18 -24.20
C THR A 94 -6.65 7.88 -24.57
N ILE A 95 -6.08 7.24 -23.53
CA ILE A 95 -5.55 5.88 -23.62
C ILE A 95 -6.17 5.00 -22.52
N SER A 96 -6.30 3.71 -22.80
CA SER A 96 -6.59 2.66 -21.83
C SER A 96 -5.34 1.82 -21.57
N VAL A 97 -5.14 1.44 -20.32
CA VAL A 97 -4.01 0.60 -19.89
C VAL A 97 -4.57 -0.50 -18.99
N VAL A 98 -4.26 -1.76 -19.28
CA VAL A 98 -4.63 -2.91 -18.46
C VAL A 98 -3.38 -3.72 -18.14
N ALA A 99 -3.12 -3.98 -16.86
CA ALA A 99 -2.02 -4.82 -16.41
C ALA A 99 -2.54 -6.14 -15.84
N LYS A 100 -1.86 -7.23 -16.17
CA LYS A 100 -2.26 -8.60 -15.77
C LYS A 100 -1.09 -9.35 -15.16
N LYS A 101 -1.41 -10.31 -14.30
CA LYS A 101 -0.46 -11.30 -13.76
C LYS A 101 -1.05 -12.69 -13.94
N GLY A 102 -0.34 -13.55 -14.67
CA GLY A 102 -0.85 -14.89 -14.99
C GLY A 102 -2.21 -14.85 -15.72
N GLY A 103 -2.46 -13.83 -16.55
CA GLY A 103 -3.74 -13.62 -17.23
C GLY A 103 -4.85 -12.94 -16.41
N THR A 104 -4.66 -12.79 -15.08
CA THR A 104 -5.64 -12.11 -14.21
C THR A 104 -5.39 -10.61 -14.22
N VAL A 105 -6.44 -9.81 -14.41
CA VAL A 105 -6.35 -8.35 -14.35
C VAL A 105 -5.98 -7.91 -12.94
N MET A 106 -4.89 -7.14 -12.84
CA MET A 106 -4.42 -6.51 -11.61
C MET A 106 -5.00 -5.12 -11.45
N PHE A 107 -4.87 -4.32 -12.51
CA PHE A 107 -5.50 -3.01 -12.59
C PHE A 107 -5.84 -2.64 -14.04
N GLU A 108 -6.78 -1.74 -14.16
CA GLU A 108 -7.11 -1.07 -15.41
C GLU A 108 -7.20 0.44 -15.19
N GLN A 109 -6.77 1.20 -16.19
CA GLN A 109 -6.73 2.66 -16.13
C GLN A 109 -7.20 3.27 -17.45
N THR A 110 -8.01 4.33 -17.33
CA THR A 110 -8.26 5.26 -18.42
C THR A 110 -7.56 6.57 -18.11
N ARG A 111 -6.69 7.01 -19.00
CA ARG A 111 -5.90 8.24 -18.88
C ARG A 111 -6.33 9.23 -19.94
N THR A 112 -6.90 10.36 -19.52
CA THR A 112 -7.41 11.40 -20.44
C THR A 112 -6.72 12.72 -20.15
N VAL A 113 -6.17 13.36 -21.18
CA VAL A 113 -5.60 14.70 -21.09
C VAL A 113 -6.63 15.74 -21.49
N SER A 114 -6.67 16.88 -20.80
CA SER A 114 -7.52 18.02 -21.13
C SER A 114 -7.17 18.62 -22.50
N ALA A 115 -8.13 19.30 -23.12
CA ALA A 115 -7.97 19.92 -24.45
C ALA A 115 -6.80 20.92 -24.52
N ASP A 116 -6.48 21.60 -23.40
CA ASP A 116 -5.32 22.52 -23.31
C ASP A 116 -3.99 21.80 -23.04
N GLY A 117 -4.02 20.45 -22.92
CA GLY A 117 -2.85 19.61 -22.68
C GLY A 117 -2.23 19.71 -21.30
N LYS A 118 -2.83 20.43 -20.34
CA LYS A 118 -2.19 20.77 -19.05
C LYS A 118 -2.57 19.84 -17.91
N THR A 119 -3.70 19.15 -18.00
CA THR A 119 -4.22 18.29 -16.93
C THR A 119 -4.43 16.87 -17.46
N LEU A 120 -3.93 15.89 -16.72
CA LEU A 120 -4.19 14.47 -16.94
C LEU A 120 -5.13 13.97 -15.84
N THR A 121 -6.23 13.36 -16.23
CA THR A 121 -7.12 12.62 -15.34
C THR A 121 -6.89 11.13 -15.56
N VAL A 122 -6.68 10.38 -14.49
CA VAL A 122 -6.53 8.93 -14.51
C VAL A 122 -7.64 8.34 -13.66
N LYS A 123 -8.51 7.56 -14.28
CA LYS A 123 -9.47 6.69 -13.58
C LYS A 123 -8.87 5.31 -13.53
N SER A 124 -8.68 4.76 -12.35
CA SER A 124 -8.14 3.41 -12.17
C SER A 124 -9.07 2.54 -11.34
N THR A 125 -9.07 1.25 -11.66
CA THR A 125 -9.70 0.19 -10.89
C THR A 125 -8.62 -0.83 -10.58
N GLU A 126 -8.42 -1.11 -9.29
CA GLU A 126 -7.50 -2.13 -8.80
C GLU A 126 -8.28 -3.34 -8.33
N HIS A 127 -7.86 -4.53 -8.78
CA HIS A 127 -8.54 -5.79 -8.51
C HIS A 127 -7.76 -6.59 -7.46
N PRO A 128 -8.34 -6.84 -6.28
CA PRO A 128 -7.71 -7.64 -5.24
C PRO A 128 -7.40 -9.07 -5.71
N GLN A 129 -6.23 -9.59 -5.33
CA GLN A 129 -5.77 -10.91 -5.76
C GLN A 129 -6.56 -12.08 -5.11
N ASN A 130 -7.35 -11.80 -4.09
CA ASN A 130 -8.25 -12.76 -3.44
C ASN A 130 -9.66 -12.81 -4.02
N GLY A 131 -9.93 -12.06 -5.11
CA GLY A 131 -11.25 -11.95 -5.72
C GLY A 131 -12.25 -11.06 -4.95
N GLY A 132 -11.75 -10.22 -4.04
CA GLY A 132 -12.54 -9.23 -3.31
C GLY A 132 -13.09 -8.11 -4.20
N ALA A 133 -13.84 -7.19 -3.60
CA ALA A 133 -14.37 -6.02 -4.31
C ALA A 133 -13.21 -5.08 -4.75
N PRO A 134 -13.25 -4.55 -5.98
CA PRO A 134 -12.22 -3.66 -6.47
C PRO A 134 -12.21 -2.32 -5.73
N THR A 135 -11.04 -1.67 -5.74
CA THR A 135 -10.87 -0.30 -5.28
C THR A 135 -10.69 0.62 -6.48
N THR A 136 -11.40 1.74 -6.50
CA THR A 136 -11.34 2.72 -7.59
C THR A 136 -10.66 4.00 -7.14
N PHE A 137 -9.92 4.62 -8.06
CA PHE A 137 -9.27 5.91 -7.83
C PHE A 137 -9.50 6.85 -9.00
N ASP A 138 -9.75 8.13 -8.67
CA ASP A 138 -9.70 9.25 -9.59
C ASP A 138 -8.49 10.12 -9.25
N THR A 139 -7.49 10.14 -10.13
CA THR A 139 -6.24 10.88 -9.93
C THR A 139 -6.16 12.04 -10.92
N VAL A 140 -5.77 13.21 -10.44
CA VAL A 140 -5.52 14.40 -11.25
C VAL A 140 -4.04 14.76 -11.17
N ALA A 141 -3.41 14.91 -12.32
CA ALA A 141 -2.02 15.32 -12.44
C ALA A 141 -1.88 16.54 -13.35
N LYS A 142 -0.92 17.39 -13.05
CA LYS A 142 -0.54 18.54 -13.89
C LYS A 142 0.69 18.22 -14.70
N ARG A 143 0.72 18.69 -15.94
CA ARG A 143 1.89 18.56 -16.80
C ARG A 143 3.06 19.33 -16.22
N SER A 144 4.20 18.70 -16.17
CA SER A 144 5.48 19.32 -15.82
C SER A 144 6.31 19.50 -17.09
N GLY A 145 6.68 20.73 -17.37
CA GLY A 145 7.42 21.08 -18.58
C GLY A 145 6.55 21.20 -19.83
N VAL A 146 7.22 21.24 -20.98
CA VAL A 146 6.58 21.39 -22.30
C VAL A 146 6.04 20.04 -22.77
N ALA A 147 4.88 20.06 -23.44
CA ALA A 147 4.34 18.87 -24.09
C ALA A 147 5.29 18.42 -25.23
N PRO A 148 5.68 17.14 -25.29
CA PRO A 148 6.53 16.67 -26.38
C PRO A 148 5.81 16.80 -27.72
N ALA A 149 6.53 17.24 -28.77
CA ALA A 149 5.96 17.36 -30.11
C ALA A 149 5.95 15.99 -30.82
N GLY A 150 4.94 15.77 -31.68
CA GLY A 150 4.88 14.56 -32.53
C GLY A 150 4.52 13.26 -31.79
N VAL A 151 4.01 13.35 -30.56
CA VAL A 151 3.59 12.21 -29.76
C VAL A 151 2.12 12.33 -29.35
N HIS A 152 1.54 11.25 -28.85
CA HIS A 152 0.14 11.27 -28.36
C HIS A 152 -0.03 12.30 -27.24
N ALA A 153 -1.18 12.98 -27.17
CA ALA A 153 -1.42 14.10 -26.26
C ALA A 153 -1.26 13.75 -24.76
N THR A 154 -1.48 12.51 -24.36
CA THR A 154 -1.27 12.05 -22.99
C THR A 154 0.22 11.93 -22.59
N SER A 155 1.13 11.94 -23.57
CA SER A 155 2.57 11.79 -23.36
C SER A 155 3.16 12.95 -22.57
N GLY A 156 4.15 12.67 -21.73
CA GLY A 156 4.93 13.70 -21.02
C GLY A 156 5.20 13.38 -19.56
N ASN A 157 5.53 14.43 -18.84
CA ASN A 157 5.82 14.39 -17.40
C ASN A 157 4.62 14.92 -16.62
N TRP A 158 4.20 14.18 -15.60
CA TRP A 158 2.98 14.46 -14.86
C TRP A 158 3.22 14.43 -13.36
N ILE A 159 2.87 15.52 -12.66
CA ILE A 159 2.93 15.60 -11.20
C ILE A 159 1.51 15.43 -10.65
N ILE A 160 1.29 14.40 -9.82
CA ILE A 160 0.01 14.17 -9.17
C ILE A 160 -0.29 15.33 -8.22
N THR A 161 -1.50 15.86 -8.27
CA THR A 161 -1.93 16.99 -7.44
C THR A 161 -3.12 16.67 -6.57
N LYS A 162 -3.91 15.63 -6.95
CA LYS A 162 -5.10 15.21 -6.21
C LYS A 162 -5.40 13.75 -6.51
N GLN A 163 -5.89 13.06 -5.50
CA GLN A 163 -6.49 11.72 -5.64
C GLN A 163 -7.74 11.64 -4.77
N SER A 164 -8.75 10.94 -5.27
CA SER A 164 -9.91 10.46 -4.52
C SER A 164 -10.15 9.00 -4.89
N GLY A 165 -10.88 8.28 -4.07
CA GLY A 165 -11.11 6.85 -4.31
C GLY A 165 -12.25 6.31 -3.47
N ALA A 166 -12.66 5.10 -3.80
CA ALA A 166 -13.67 4.34 -3.07
C ALA A 166 -13.34 2.84 -3.15
N GLY A 167 -13.69 2.12 -2.10
CA GLY A 167 -13.48 0.67 -2.03
C GLY A 167 -12.86 0.24 -0.71
N THR A 168 -12.81 -1.05 -0.53
CA THR A 168 -12.30 -1.66 0.72
C THR A 168 -10.80 -1.50 0.90
N GLY A 169 -10.03 -1.38 -0.18
CA GLY A 169 -8.57 -1.14 -0.14
C GLY A 169 -8.14 0.18 0.49
N LEU A 170 -9.11 1.08 0.81
CA LEU A 170 -8.83 2.29 1.60
C LEU A 170 -8.84 2.05 3.11
N THR A 171 -9.02 0.81 3.56
CA THR A 171 -9.13 0.45 4.97
C THR A 171 -8.02 -0.52 5.34
N THR A 172 -7.30 -0.21 6.42
CA THR A 172 -6.25 -1.07 6.97
C THR A 172 -6.52 -1.33 8.45
N THR A 173 -6.42 -2.57 8.87
CA THR A 173 -6.50 -2.98 10.27
C THR A 173 -5.13 -3.41 10.75
N TYR A 174 -4.68 -2.81 11.84
CA TYR A 174 -3.47 -3.21 12.56
C TYR A 174 -3.81 -3.83 13.91
N LYS A 175 -3.07 -4.87 14.26
CA LYS A 175 -3.07 -5.49 15.58
C LYS A 175 -1.65 -5.83 16.00
N LEU A 176 -1.20 -5.25 17.11
CA LEU A 176 0.11 -5.54 17.71
C LEU A 176 -0.09 -6.41 18.96
N ASP A 177 0.51 -7.60 18.95
CA ASP A 177 0.55 -8.53 20.08
C ASP A 177 2.01 -8.81 20.45
N GLY A 178 2.45 -8.24 21.56
CA GLY A 178 3.85 -8.27 21.97
C GLY A 178 4.75 -7.54 20.96
N ASP A 179 5.61 -8.30 20.28
CA ASP A 179 6.51 -7.82 19.21
C ASP A 179 6.00 -8.14 17.80
N GLN A 180 4.79 -8.70 17.67
CA GLN A 180 4.24 -9.18 16.41
C GLN A 180 3.08 -8.29 15.93
N LEU A 181 3.27 -7.64 14.78
CA LEU A 181 2.25 -6.84 14.12
C LEU A 181 1.55 -7.66 13.03
N THR A 182 0.23 -7.70 13.10
CA THR A 182 -0.62 -8.16 11.99
C THR A 182 -1.23 -6.96 11.29
N MET A 183 -1.06 -6.89 9.98
CA MET A 183 -1.73 -5.95 9.09
C MET A 183 -2.71 -6.71 8.21
N THR A 184 -3.89 -6.13 7.99
CA THR A 184 -4.87 -6.62 7.02
C THR A 184 -5.51 -5.43 6.33
N GLU A 185 -5.39 -5.36 5.02
CA GLU A 185 -6.14 -4.42 4.21
C GLU A 185 -7.53 -4.95 3.85
N GLY A 186 -8.46 -4.04 3.63
CA GLY A 186 -9.81 -4.39 3.18
C GLY A 186 -9.84 -5.03 1.77
N SER A 187 -8.78 -4.89 0.99
CA SER A 187 -8.51 -5.64 -0.24
C SER A 187 -8.19 -7.13 0.00
N GLY A 188 -7.85 -7.49 1.26
CA GLY A 188 -7.46 -8.84 1.66
C GLY A 188 -5.96 -9.10 1.67
N GLU A 189 -5.15 -8.10 1.34
CA GLU A 189 -3.71 -8.14 1.54
C GLU A 189 -3.38 -8.21 3.03
N THR A 190 -2.46 -9.09 3.43
CA THR A 190 -2.17 -9.29 4.86
C THR A 190 -0.79 -9.86 5.11
N TYR A 191 -0.22 -9.47 6.24
CA TYR A 191 0.96 -10.09 6.81
C TYR A 191 0.85 -10.20 8.34
N THR A 192 1.71 -11.04 8.93
CA THR A 192 2.01 -11.06 10.36
C THR A 192 3.52 -11.16 10.50
N ALA A 193 4.13 -10.12 11.06
CA ALA A 193 5.58 -9.94 11.10
C ALA A 193 6.02 -9.45 12.47
N LYS A 194 7.22 -9.88 12.93
CA LYS A 194 7.83 -9.33 14.13
C LYS A 194 8.53 -8.01 13.84
N LEU A 195 8.65 -7.18 14.87
CA LEU A 195 9.35 -5.90 14.81
C LEU A 195 10.87 -6.06 14.95
N ASP A 196 11.44 -7.11 14.36
CA ASP A 196 12.85 -7.55 14.52
C ASP A 196 13.73 -7.27 13.29
N GLY A 197 13.15 -6.72 12.22
CA GLY A 197 13.84 -6.40 10.97
C GLY A 197 14.08 -7.60 10.05
N ASN A 198 13.58 -8.79 10.37
CA ASN A 198 13.65 -9.94 9.49
C ASN A 198 12.51 -9.91 8.47
N ASP A 199 12.67 -10.66 7.37
CA ASP A 199 11.66 -10.74 6.31
C ASP A 199 10.56 -11.75 6.67
N TYR A 200 9.31 -11.35 6.46
CA TYR A 200 8.11 -12.16 6.65
C TYR A 200 7.26 -12.16 5.38
N PRO A 201 6.57 -13.28 5.07
CA PRO A 201 5.78 -13.38 3.84
C PRO A 201 4.51 -12.51 3.91
N VAL A 202 4.16 -11.94 2.77
CA VAL A 202 2.91 -11.22 2.55
C VAL A 202 1.99 -12.07 1.69
N LYS A 203 0.69 -12.05 1.98
CA LYS A 203 -0.34 -12.79 1.24
C LYS A 203 -1.26 -11.83 0.50
N ASN A 204 -1.70 -12.25 -0.68
CA ASN A 204 -2.63 -11.52 -1.55
C ASN A 204 -2.15 -10.12 -1.93
N ALA A 205 -0.84 -9.86 -1.87
CA ALA A 205 -0.28 -8.55 -2.06
C ALA A 205 -0.23 -8.13 -3.52
N PHE A 206 -0.40 -6.83 -3.74
CA PHE A 206 -0.25 -6.19 -5.02
C PHE A 206 1.21 -5.73 -5.22
N GLY A 207 2.06 -6.65 -5.70
CA GLY A 207 3.39 -6.29 -6.17
C GLY A 207 4.56 -6.45 -5.21
N TRP A 208 4.35 -6.99 -4.02
CA TRP A 208 5.37 -7.34 -3.04
C TRP A 208 5.06 -8.71 -2.43
N ASP A 209 6.06 -9.39 -1.91
CA ASP A 209 5.95 -10.78 -1.42
C ASP A 209 6.55 -10.97 -0.03
N ALA A 210 7.31 -9.98 0.45
CA ALA A 210 7.88 -9.99 1.79
C ALA A 210 7.88 -8.60 2.40
N VAL A 211 7.78 -8.55 3.74
CA VAL A 211 7.86 -7.35 4.57
C VAL A 211 8.88 -7.55 5.69
N SER A 212 9.62 -6.52 6.04
CA SER A 212 10.35 -6.45 7.29
C SER A 212 9.95 -5.23 8.10
N LEU A 213 9.76 -5.42 9.42
CA LEU A 213 9.31 -4.38 10.33
C LEU A 213 10.38 -4.10 11.38
N LYS A 214 10.59 -2.80 11.66
CA LYS A 214 11.50 -2.36 12.71
C LYS A 214 10.82 -1.36 13.61
N LYS A 215 10.79 -1.62 14.91
CA LYS A 215 10.31 -0.67 15.89
C LYS A 215 11.30 0.49 16.04
N ILE A 216 10.87 1.69 15.78
CA ILE A 216 11.65 2.92 16.02
C ILE A 216 11.38 3.44 17.44
N ASN A 217 10.09 3.50 17.81
CA ASN A 217 9.62 3.80 19.17
C ASN A 217 8.20 3.26 19.37
N ASP A 218 7.55 3.57 20.48
CA ASP A 218 6.21 3.05 20.80
C ASP A 218 5.10 3.53 19.84
N HIS A 219 5.35 4.58 19.08
CA HIS A 219 4.40 5.18 18.14
C HIS A 219 4.87 5.15 16.68
N THR A 220 6.05 4.59 16.40
CA THR A 220 6.64 4.64 15.06
C THR A 220 7.27 3.30 14.69
N ILE A 221 6.89 2.79 13.52
CA ILE A 221 7.44 1.58 12.89
C ILE A 221 8.00 1.97 11.53
N GLU A 222 9.16 1.41 11.17
CA GLU A 222 9.67 1.38 9.81
C GLU A 222 9.25 0.05 9.18
N GLU A 223 8.63 0.14 8.01
CA GLU A 223 8.22 -1.00 7.18
C GLU A 223 9.04 -0.98 5.90
N THR A 224 9.56 -2.12 5.48
CA THR A 224 10.30 -2.29 4.23
C THR A 224 9.67 -3.41 3.43
N ASP A 225 9.17 -3.06 2.25
CA ASP A 225 8.51 -3.98 1.33
C ASP A 225 9.48 -4.48 0.29
N LYS A 226 9.34 -5.76 -0.06
CA LYS A 226 10.24 -6.42 -1.00
C LYS A 226 9.46 -7.24 -2.02
N ARG A 227 10.02 -7.33 -3.22
CA ARG A 227 9.58 -8.22 -4.29
C ARG A 227 10.77 -9.04 -4.79
N GLY A 228 10.70 -10.37 -4.60
CA GLY A 228 11.80 -11.26 -4.98
C GLY A 228 13.13 -10.87 -4.35
N GLY A 229 13.12 -10.39 -3.10
CA GLY A 229 14.28 -9.91 -2.36
C GLY A 229 14.73 -8.48 -2.69
N THR A 230 14.17 -7.83 -3.71
CA THR A 230 14.44 -6.42 -4.02
C THR A 230 13.55 -5.52 -3.20
N VAL A 231 14.12 -4.52 -2.52
CA VAL A 231 13.35 -3.50 -1.80
C VAL A 231 12.59 -2.65 -2.81
N THR A 232 11.25 -2.63 -2.69
CA THR A 232 10.37 -1.81 -3.50
C THR A 232 10.03 -0.51 -2.80
N ASP A 233 9.69 -0.57 -1.50
CA ASP A 233 9.22 0.58 -0.73
C ASP A 233 9.81 0.58 0.68
N VAL A 234 9.94 1.75 1.25
CA VAL A 234 10.26 1.93 2.68
C VAL A 234 9.32 2.98 3.24
N SER A 235 8.52 2.56 4.22
CA SER A 235 7.53 3.40 4.88
C SER A 235 7.89 3.67 6.34
N THR A 236 7.68 4.90 6.78
CA THR A 236 7.65 5.26 8.20
C THR A 236 6.20 5.46 8.62
N ILE A 237 5.70 4.60 9.48
CA ILE A 237 4.32 4.57 9.97
C ILE A 237 4.30 5.15 11.39
N THR A 238 3.68 6.32 11.58
CA THR A 238 3.62 7.01 12.87
C THR A 238 2.17 7.21 13.31
N VAL A 239 1.87 6.76 14.54
CA VAL A 239 0.55 6.94 15.18
C VAL A 239 0.57 8.15 16.11
N SER A 240 -0.44 9.01 16.01
CA SER A 240 -0.67 10.13 16.92
C SER A 240 -2.18 10.27 17.19
N GLY A 241 -2.62 9.83 18.37
CA GLY A 241 -4.03 9.80 18.74
C GLY A 241 -4.85 8.91 17.78
N ASN A 242 -5.81 9.49 17.09
CA ASN A 242 -6.66 8.81 16.12
C ASN A 242 -6.17 8.93 14.65
N LYS A 243 -4.92 9.30 14.45
CA LYS A 243 -4.31 9.50 13.13
C LYS A 243 -3.07 8.64 12.97
N ILE A 244 -2.93 8.00 11.81
CA ILE A 244 -1.69 7.45 11.30
C ILE A 244 -1.18 8.35 10.17
N THR A 245 0.12 8.63 10.18
CA THR A 245 0.84 9.23 9.05
C THR A 245 1.83 8.21 8.53
N VAL A 246 1.74 7.91 7.23
CA VAL A 246 2.68 7.04 6.51
C VAL A 246 3.49 7.91 5.58
N VAL A 247 4.81 7.95 5.77
CA VAL A 247 5.75 8.53 4.81
C VAL A 247 6.35 7.38 4.05
N ASP A 248 5.91 7.22 2.82
CA ASP A 248 6.30 6.11 1.95
C ASP A 248 7.29 6.57 0.88
N THR A 249 8.34 5.80 0.69
CA THR A 249 9.35 6.04 -0.34
C THR A 249 9.50 4.81 -1.24
N ASP A 250 8.96 4.92 -2.45
CA ASP A 250 9.22 3.99 -3.55
C ASP A 250 10.72 4.05 -3.91
N LYS A 251 11.42 2.96 -3.64
CA LYS A 251 12.87 2.83 -3.87
C LYS A 251 13.21 2.59 -5.34
N LEU A 252 12.26 2.14 -6.13
CA LEU A 252 12.46 1.87 -7.55
C LEU A 252 12.47 3.17 -8.36
N THR A 253 11.63 4.14 -7.96
CA THR A 253 11.50 5.44 -8.65
C THR A 253 12.02 6.61 -7.82
N ASN A 254 12.40 6.41 -6.55
CA ASN A 254 12.78 7.46 -5.60
C ASN A 254 11.70 8.56 -5.45
N ARG A 255 10.45 8.15 -5.35
CA ARG A 255 9.31 9.02 -5.06
C ARG A 255 8.96 8.89 -3.58
N THR A 256 8.62 10.00 -2.95
CA THR A 256 8.14 9.97 -1.57
C THR A 256 6.77 10.62 -1.51
N ASP A 257 5.79 9.86 -1.06
CA ASP A 257 4.42 10.31 -0.84
C ASP A 257 4.12 10.27 0.68
N THR A 258 3.18 11.09 1.15
CA THR A 258 2.75 11.04 2.55
C THR A 258 1.25 10.81 2.58
N PHE A 259 0.83 9.73 3.22
CA PHE A 259 -0.57 9.36 3.40
C PHE A 259 -1.01 9.62 4.83
N VAL A 260 -2.29 9.87 4.99
CA VAL A 260 -2.91 10.04 6.30
C VAL A 260 -4.09 9.10 6.40
N MET A 261 -4.18 8.40 7.53
CA MET A 261 -5.31 7.55 7.85
C MET A 261 -5.94 7.97 9.17
N THR A 262 -7.24 7.83 9.31
CA THR A 262 -7.99 8.13 10.53
C THR A 262 -8.62 6.86 11.10
N LYS A 263 -8.57 6.74 12.43
CA LYS A 263 -9.11 5.59 13.13
C LYS A 263 -10.63 5.56 13.00
N GLN A 264 -11.16 4.41 12.62
CA GLN A 264 -12.60 4.18 12.62
C GLN A 264 -13.09 3.90 14.04
N LYS A 265 -14.30 4.37 14.35
CA LYS A 265 -14.96 4.17 15.67
C LYS A 265 -15.57 2.79 15.76
#